data_4b1dfb0d71afd1a90535b433fd934dbf
#
_entry.id   4b1dfb0d71afd1a90535b433fd934dbf
#
_cell.length_a   1.000
_cell.length_b   1.000
_cell.length_c   1.000
_cell.angle_alpha   90.00
_cell.angle_beta   90.00
_cell.angle_gamma   90.00
#
_symmetry.space_group_name_H-M   'P 1'
#
loop_
_entity.id
_entity.type
_entity.pdbx_description
1 polymer ?
#
loop_
_entity_poly.entity_id
_entity_poly.type
_entity_poly.pdbx_seq_one_letter_code
_entity_poly.pdbx_strand_id
1 'polypeptide(L)'
;MIYFPEGTYVLHNDDDNTYDANKTDFDSDAKGNNVSNEILMYGGNFVIKGDGADKSFLEMETPNLPKKKSDMYSSPVMINIKHNLWLGAEYEVTGNAEKGAFKVKVAGASNFKVGEWVCLYLHDNNPELVRRELLPYTWESTMTNISTEGVQVEDYHQIVSEAASIISSANFSAYKINITGNRGHSAIRSQGSSRVFIGAVRDCTDGPLADQYPTFQTNAGQYHACGVSKPSMGAVIWRVTWGDDACFESHATQPRATLIDNCTGGFVQSKQGGDANQVPNHLNDLTIWNMCATKTAVNGGGTLPGNGEFDWWRMGWKYWKILPPVVVGFHGASVKFVKEQVKLDESNGIPVEPQSLYEAQLKHRLGTVPAWLNALKQF
;
A
#
# COMPACT_ATOMS: atom_id res chain seq x y z
N MET A 1 24.15 -3.62 -3.90
CA MET A 1 23.25 -4.64 -4.45
C MET A 1 23.40 -5.91 -3.63
N ILE A 2 22.29 -6.47 -3.18
CA ILE A 2 22.22 -7.82 -2.60
C ILE A 2 21.69 -8.72 -3.69
N TYR A 3 22.41 -9.76 -4.02
CA TYR A 3 22.07 -10.65 -5.13
C TYR A 3 21.93 -12.09 -4.62
N PHE A 4 20.81 -12.68 -4.93
CA PHE A 4 20.45 -14.06 -4.66
C PHE A 4 20.47 -14.86 -5.98
N PRO A 5 21.54 -15.60 -6.30
CA PRO A 5 21.55 -16.51 -7.44
C PRO A 5 20.40 -17.50 -7.43
N GLU A 6 20.28 -18.32 -8.47
CA GLU A 6 19.36 -19.44 -8.47
C GLU A 6 19.59 -20.34 -7.25
N GLY A 7 18.54 -20.59 -6.47
CA GLY A 7 18.59 -21.39 -5.24
C GLY A 7 17.54 -20.96 -4.22
N THR A 8 17.49 -21.70 -3.11
CA THR A 8 16.62 -21.42 -1.97
C THR A 8 17.45 -20.89 -0.81
N TYR A 9 17.00 -19.78 -0.24
CA TYR A 9 17.67 -19.07 0.85
C TYR A 9 16.70 -19.00 2.02
N VAL A 10 16.98 -19.78 3.06
CA VAL A 10 16.17 -19.78 4.28
C VAL A 10 16.47 -18.52 5.08
N LEU A 11 15.47 -17.68 5.26
CA LEU A 11 15.56 -16.43 6.02
C LEU A 11 15.09 -16.57 7.46
N HIS A 12 14.31 -17.62 7.74
CA HIS A 12 13.75 -17.87 9.06
C HIS A 12 13.34 -19.33 9.20
N ASN A 13 13.71 -19.95 10.33
CA ASN A 13 13.36 -21.32 10.70
C ASN A 13 13.05 -21.44 12.21
N ASP A 14 12.77 -22.66 12.70
CA ASP A 14 12.43 -22.89 14.11
C ASP A 14 13.55 -22.50 15.09
N ASP A 15 14.81 -22.55 14.66
CA ASP A 15 15.96 -22.19 15.50
C ASP A 15 15.99 -20.68 15.84
N ASP A 16 15.36 -19.86 15.01
CA ASP A 16 15.22 -18.41 15.23
C ASP A 16 14.12 -18.09 16.26
N ASN A 17 13.20 -19.04 16.52
CA ASN A 17 12.09 -18.89 17.45
C ASN A 17 12.51 -19.28 18.87
N THR A 18 13.16 -18.38 19.57
CA THR A 18 13.60 -18.60 20.96
C THR A 18 12.55 -18.24 22.01
N TYR A 19 11.29 -18.32 21.65
CA TYR A 19 10.17 -17.93 22.50
C TYR A 19 9.85 -18.95 23.59
N ASP A 20 9.45 -18.46 24.76
CA ASP A 20 8.82 -19.29 25.76
C ASP A 20 7.38 -19.64 25.30
N ALA A 21 7.14 -20.93 25.03
CA ALA A 21 5.85 -21.43 24.56
C ALA A 21 4.68 -21.18 25.54
N ASN A 22 4.99 -20.87 26.81
CA ASN A 22 3.98 -20.56 27.83
C ASN A 22 3.61 -19.07 27.85
N LYS A 23 4.34 -18.21 27.18
CA LYS A 23 4.01 -16.78 27.08
C LYS A 23 2.89 -16.57 26.06
N THR A 24 2.06 -15.59 26.34
CA THR A 24 1.03 -15.10 25.41
C THR A 24 1.56 -13.94 24.55
N ASP A 25 2.74 -13.44 24.88
CA ASP A 25 3.42 -12.34 24.21
C ASP A 25 4.80 -12.80 23.75
N PHE A 26 5.10 -12.63 22.48
CA PHE A 26 6.33 -13.04 21.83
C PHE A 26 7.27 -11.86 21.49
N ASP A 27 7.09 -10.70 22.10
CA ASP A 27 8.01 -9.57 21.94
C ASP A 27 9.39 -9.82 22.56
N SER A 28 9.50 -10.81 23.43
CA SER A 28 10.76 -11.14 24.11
C SER A 28 11.00 -12.64 24.20
N ASP A 29 12.25 -13.03 24.12
CA ASP A 29 12.65 -14.41 24.37
C ASP A 29 12.44 -14.84 25.82
N ALA A 30 12.70 -16.10 26.16
CA ALA A 30 12.60 -16.64 27.52
C ALA A 30 13.46 -15.90 28.55
N LYS A 31 14.44 -15.14 28.12
CA LYS A 31 15.34 -14.31 28.96
C LYS A 31 14.90 -12.85 29.07
N GLY A 32 13.80 -12.49 28.37
CA GLY A 32 13.25 -11.13 28.35
C GLY A 32 13.93 -10.20 27.33
N ASN A 33 14.75 -10.73 26.41
CA ASN A 33 15.30 -9.92 25.32
C ASN A 33 14.24 -9.75 24.23
N ASN A 34 14.18 -8.57 23.64
CA ASN A 34 13.32 -8.34 22.47
C ASN A 34 13.76 -9.24 21.32
N VAL A 35 12.79 -9.92 20.71
CA VAL A 35 13.00 -10.76 19.53
C VAL A 35 12.29 -10.13 18.35
N SER A 36 13.03 -9.85 17.31
CA SER A 36 12.48 -9.42 16.03
C SER A 36 13.14 -10.25 14.94
N ASN A 37 12.34 -11.11 14.33
CA ASN A 37 12.78 -11.96 13.22
C ASN A 37 12.60 -11.28 11.86
N GLU A 38 12.43 -9.98 11.89
CA GLU A 38 12.29 -9.13 10.71
C GLU A 38 13.69 -8.80 10.16
N ILE A 39 13.88 -9.00 8.85
CA ILE A 39 15.08 -8.50 8.17
C ILE A 39 14.90 -7.00 7.95
N LEU A 40 15.56 -6.23 8.78
CA LEU A 40 15.43 -4.78 8.78
C LEU A 40 16.52 -4.14 7.93
N MET A 41 16.09 -3.42 6.90
CA MET A 41 16.97 -2.71 5.98
C MET A 41 16.74 -1.20 6.09
N TYR A 42 17.77 -0.49 6.47
CA TYR A 42 17.76 0.96 6.58
C TYR A 42 18.40 1.65 5.39
N GLY A 43 17.83 2.79 5.00
CA GLY A 43 18.40 3.68 4.00
C GLY A 43 17.86 3.41 2.59
N GLY A 44 18.59 3.90 1.60
CA GLY A 44 18.23 3.82 0.19
C GLY A 44 19.42 3.45 -0.70
N ASN A 45 19.25 3.55 -2.01
CA ASN A 45 20.28 3.26 -3.01
C ASN A 45 20.77 1.80 -3.00
N PHE A 46 19.92 0.85 -2.62
CA PHE A 46 20.25 -0.56 -2.71
C PHE A 46 19.27 -1.29 -3.65
N VAL A 47 19.70 -2.44 -4.13
CA VAL A 47 18.93 -3.34 -4.97
C VAL A 47 18.99 -4.73 -4.35
N ILE A 48 17.83 -5.35 -4.16
CA ILE A 48 17.70 -6.78 -3.90
C ILE A 48 17.29 -7.42 -5.22
N LYS A 49 18.04 -8.41 -5.66
CA LYS A 49 17.82 -9.04 -6.97
C LYS A 49 18.01 -10.55 -6.88
N GLY A 50 17.10 -11.29 -7.51
CA GLY A 50 17.25 -12.72 -7.82
C GLY A 50 17.44 -12.96 -9.32
N ASP A 51 17.66 -14.19 -9.71
CA ASP A 51 17.77 -14.63 -11.11
C ASP A 51 16.40 -14.76 -11.80
N GLY A 52 15.35 -14.83 -11.03
CA GLY A 52 13.97 -14.94 -11.51
C GLY A 52 13.04 -15.38 -10.40
N ALA A 53 11.75 -15.12 -10.55
CA ALA A 53 10.73 -15.48 -9.56
C ALA A 53 10.49 -17.01 -9.46
N ASP A 54 11.00 -17.75 -10.43
CA ASP A 54 11.00 -19.21 -10.53
C ASP A 54 12.37 -19.84 -10.24
N LYS A 55 13.35 -19.05 -9.84
CA LYS A 55 14.74 -19.46 -9.68
C LYS A 55 15.34 -19.14 -8.32
N SER A 56 15.09 -17.94 -7.82
CA SER A 56 15.62 -17.50 -6.52
C SER A 56 14.47 -17.41 -5.52
N PHE A 57 14.56 -18.23 -4.49
CA PHE A 57 13.52 -18.33 -3.46
C PHE A 57 14.07 -17.79 -2.14
N LEU A 58 13.31 -16.90 -1.53
CA LEU A 58 13.50 -16.49 -0.15
C LEU A 58 12.40 -17.18 0.67
N GLU A 59 12.81 -18.04 1.58
CA GLU A 59 11.90 -18.95 2.27
C GLU A 59 11.89 -18.66 3.78
N MET A 60 10.70 -18.67 4.33
CA MET A 60 10.48 -18.79 5.77
C MET A 60 9.97 -20.21 6.01
N GLU A 61 10.81 -21.10 6.52
CA GLU A 61 10.43 -22.46 6.88
C GLU A 61 9.36 -22.45 8.00
N THR A 62 9.48 -21.50 8.90
CA THR A 62 8.47 -21.23 9.92
C THR A 62 8.00 -19.78 9.86
N PRO A 63 6.73 -19.50 10.15
CA PRO A 63 6.22 -18.14 10.14
C PRO A 63 6.82 -17.33 11.30
N ASN A 64 7.01 -16.05 11.11
CA ASN A 64 7.25 -15.11 12.20
C ASN A 64 6.06 -15.13 13.15
N LEU A 65 6.31 -15.33 14.44
CA LEU A 65 5.26 -15.36 15.43
C LEU A 65 4.72 -13.95 15.71
N PRO A 66 3.41 -13.79 15.94
CA PRO A 66 2.84 -12.53 16.36
C PRO A 66 3.33 -12.18 17.78
N LYS A 67 3.45 -10.90 18.07
CA LYS A 67 3.77 -10.43 19.43
C LYS A 67 2.82 -10.98 20.49
N LYS A 68 1.55 -11.13 20.11
CA LYS A 68 0.50 -11.78 20.94
C LYS A 68 -0.15 -12.87 20.13
N LYS A 69 -0.32 -14.04 20.70
CA LYS A 69 -0.99 -15.21 20.06
C LYS A 69 -2.36 -14.89 19.48
N SER A 70 -3.09 -13.95 20.10
CA SER A 70 -4.42 -13.53 19.65
C SER A 70 -4.40 -12.42 18.58
N ASP A 71 -3.24 -11.93 18.22
CA ASP A 71 -3.09 -10.76 17.34
C ASP A 71 -2.10 -11.04 16.21
N MET A 72 -2.59 -11.67 15.16
CA MET A 72 -1.78 -11.98 13.98
C MET A 72 -1.21 -10.73 13.29
N TYR A 73 -1.81 -9.56 13.49
CA TYR A 73 -1.35 -8.31 12.88
C TYR A 73 -0.05 -7.81 13.50
N SER A 74 0.32 -8.34 14.67
CA SER A 74 1.57 -8.03 15.34
C SER A 74 2.76 -8.87 14.87
N SER A 75 2.55 -9.83 13.95
CA SER A 75 3.64 -10.60 13.35
C SER A 75 4.62 -9.69 12.62
N PRO A 76 5.93 -9.83 12.86
CA PRO A 76 6.93 -9.11 12.08
C PRO A 76 6.83 -9.46 10.60
N VAL A 77 7.11 -8.51 9.73
CA VAL A 77 7.21 -8.77 8.29
C VAL A 77 8.55 -9.45 7.97
N MET A 78 8.61 -10.26 6.93
CA MET A 78 9.84 -10.95 6.56
C MET A 78 10.96 -9.94 6.20
N ILE A 79 10.67 -8.98 5.35
CA ILE A 79 11.60 -7.92 4.97
C ILE A 79 10.93 -6.57 5.20
N ASN A 80 11.54 -5.75 6.03
CA ASN A 80 11.10 -4.40 6.31
C ASN A 80 12.14 -3.39 5.80
N ILE A 81 11.75 -2.65 4.78
CA ILE A 81 12.61 -1.62 4.19
C ILE A 81 12.10 -0.28 4.68
N LYS A 82 12.92 0.41 5.46
CA LYS A 82 12.58 1.73 5.98
C LYS A 82 13.78 2.65 6.00
N HIS A 83 13.51 3.93 6.01
CA HIS A 83 14.58 4.91 6.16
C HIS A 83 15.04 5.01 7.63
N ASN A 84 16.27 5.44 7.80
CA ASN A 84 16.82 5.80 9.09
C ASN A 84 16.63 7.31 9.28
N LEU A 85 15.37 7.74 9.45
CA LEU A 85 15.10 9.18 9.60
C LEU A 85 15.25 9.63 11.05
N TRP A 86 16.31 10.38 11.25
CA TRP A 86 16.17 11.58 12.07
C TRP A 86 15.67 12.68 11.14
N LEU A 87 14.46 13.16 11.37
CA LEU A 87 14.03 14.42 10.79
C LEU A 87 15.00 15.47 11.29
N GLY A 88 15.67 16.14 10.37
CA GLY A 88 16.55 17.26 10.70
C GLY A 88 15.77 18.47 11.18
N ALA A 89 16.38 19.64 11.11
CA ALA A 89 15.68 20.88 11.42
C ALA A 89 14.52 21.11 10.44
N GLU A 90 13.42 21.61 10.96
CA GLU A 90 12.24 22.00 10.17
C GLU A 90 12.38 23.43 9.68
N TYR A 91 11.97 23.67 8.45
CA TYR A 91 12.00 24.97 7.81
C TYR A 91 10.64 25.28 7.18
N GLU A 92 10.13 26.45 7.50
CA GLU A 92 8.83 26.90 7.01
C GLU A 92 8.84 27.13 5.49
N VAL A 93 7.82 26.66 4.80
CA VAL A 93 7.51 27.05 3.42
C VAL A 93 6.89 28.44 3.45
N THR A 94 7.60 29.44 2.91
CA THR A 94 7.26 30.85 3.03
C THR A 94 6.51 31.42 1.82
N GLY A 95 6.18 30.60 0.84
CA GLY A 95 5.47 31.05 -0.36
C GLY A 95 4.70 29.96 -1.07
N ASN A 96 3.63 30.35 -1.74
CA ASN A 96 2.84 29.46 -2.54
C ASN A 96 3.61 28.94 -3.76
N ALA A 97 3.33 27.72 -4.15
CA ALA A 97 3.79 27.10 -5.38
C ALA A 97 2.59 26.56 -6.18
N GLU A 98 2.61 26.74 -7.48
CA GLU A 98 1.57 26.21 -8.36
C GLU A 98 1.69 24.68 -8.45
N LYS A 99 0.57 24.02 -8.72
CA LYS A 99 0.54 22.56 -8.95
C LYS A 99 1.50 22.20 -10.10
N GLY A 100 2.45 21.30 -9.81
CA GLY A 100 3.48 20.90 -10.77
C GLY A 100 4.73 21.80 -10.78
N ALA A 101 4.81 22.78 -9.89
CA ALA A 101 6.05 23.54 -9.71
C ALA A 101 7.15 22.66 -9.11
N PHE A 102 8.38 22.88 -9.57
CA PHE A 102 9.57 22.21 -9.06
C PHE A 102 10.39 23.09 -8.12
N LYS A 103 9.82 24.19 -7.68
CA LYS A 103 10.45 25.18 -6.79
C LYS A 103 9.48 25.59 -5.71
N VAL A 104 9.99 25.66 -4.49
CA VAL A 104 9.27 26.15 -3.32
C VAL A 104 10.17 27.12 -2.55
N LYS A 105 9.59 28.17 -2.00
CA LYS A 105 10.31 29.13 -1.15
C LYS A 105 10.27 28.61 0.29
N VAL A 106 11.44 28.52 0.92
CA VAL A 106 11.58 28.08 2.30
C VAL A 106 12.40 29.09 3.10
N ALA A 107 12.11 29.18 4.39
CA ALA A 107 12.98 29.87 5.32
C ALA A 107 14.32 29.13 5.43
N GLY A 108 15.43 29.84 5.51
CA GLY A 108 16.75 29.24 5.70
C GLY A 108 17.22 28.36 4.52
N ALA A 109 16.91 28.74 3.28
CA ALA A 109 17.28 27.98 2.09
C ALA A 109 18.78 27.63 1.99
N SER A 110 19.66 28.46 2.58
CA SER A 110 21.11 28.22 2.65
C SER A 110 21.52 27.03 3.53
N ASN A 111 20.61 26.48 4.30
CA ASN A 111 20.87 25.29 5.13
C ASN A 111 20.75 23.99 4.35
N PHE A 112 20.26 24.03 3.14
CA PHE A 112 20.08 22.85 2.30
C PHE A 112 21.20 22.69 1.28
N LYS A 113 21.61 21.47 1.03
CA LYS A 113 22.64 21.13 0.04
C LYS A 113 22.07 20.29 -1.09
N VAL A 114 22.60 20.48 -2.28
CA VAL A 114 22.31 19.60 -3.43
C VAL A 114 22.64 18.16 -3.09
N GLY A 115 21.71 17.26 -3.40
CA GLY A 115 21.82 15.84 -3.09
C GLY A 115 21.20 15.42 -1.77
N GLU A 116 20.88 16.36 -0.87
CA GLU A 116 20.16 16.03 0.37
C GLU A 116 18.70 15.65 0.09
N TRP A 117 18.19 14.76 0.93
CA TRP A 117 16.79 14.37 0.95
C TRP A 117 16.02 15.22 1.94
N VAL A 118 14.86 15.67 1.52
CA VAL A 118 13.93 16.45 2.33
C VAL A 118 12.54 15.83 2.26
N CYS A 119 11.79 16.01 3.32
CA CYS A 119 10.36 15.75 3.32
C CYS A 119 9.61 17.08 3.28
N LEU A 120 8.84 17.30 2.22
CA LEU A 120 7.85 18.35 2.19
C LEU A 120 6.62 17.79 2.88
N TYR A 121 6.28 18.31 4.05
CA TYR A 121 5.15 17.80 4.81
C TYR A 121 4.16 18.90 5.20
N LEU A 122 2.92 18.50 5.34
CA LEU A 122 1.83 19.26 5.93
C LEU A 122 1.21 18.40 7.02
N HIS A 123 1.19 18.92 8.23
CA HIS A 123 0.40 18.38 9.33
C HIS A 123 -0.43 19.54 9.90
N ASP A 124 -1.70 19.60 9.54
CA ASP A 124 -2.56 20.75 9.90
C ASP A 124 -3.97 20.27 10.27
N ASN A 125 -4.37 20.55 11.50
CA ASN A 125 -5.67 20.21 12.04
C ASN A 125 -6.72 21.34 11.92
N ASN A 126 -6.46 22.33 11.07
CA ASN A 126 -7.42 23.38 10.81
C ASN A 126 -8.78 22.78 10.41
N PRO A 127 -9.89 23.08 11.11
CA PRO A 127 -11.18 22.44 10.88
C PRO A 127 -11.71 22.63 9.44
N GLU A 128 -11.43 23.76 8.82
CA GLU A 128 -11.84 24.03 7.44
C GLU A 128 -11.04 23.18 6.44
N LEU A 129 -9.74 23.00 6.68
CA LEU A 129 -8.92 22.09 5.87
C LEU A 129 -9.42 20.66 6.00
N VAL A 130 -9.64 20.19 7.23
CA VAL A 130 -10.18 18.83 7.48
C VAL A 130 -11.54 18.66 6.81
N ARG A 131 -12.44 19.63 6.94
CA ARG A 131 -13.75 19.62 6.28
C ARG A 131 -13.62 19.51 4.76
N ARG A 132 -12.73 20.27 4.18
CA ARG A 132 -12.50 20.29 2.72
C ARG A 132 -11.91 18.99 2.20
N GLU A 133 -10.97 18.40 2.93
CA GLU A 133 -10.36 17.12 2.56
C GLU A 133 -11.32 15.94 2.64
N LEU A 134 -12.36 16.03 3.47
CA LEU A 134 -13.36 14.97 3.61
C LEU A 134 -14.51 15.06 2.60
N LEU A 135 -14.64 16.15 1.84
CA LEU A 135 -15.73 16.28 0.88
C LEU A 135 -15.83 15.09 -0.09
N PRO A 136 -17.02 14.60 -0.45
CA PRO A 136 -18.33 15.14 -0.11
C PRO A 136 -18.90 14.72 1.25
N TYR A 137 -18.15 13.94 2.02
CA TYR A 137 -18.59 13.45 3.33
C TYR A 137 -18.30 14.45 4.44
N THR A 138 -18.86 14.18 5.61
CA THR A 138 -18.64 14.95 6.82
C THR A 138 -17.79 14.16 7.82
N TRP A 139 -17.15 14.87 8.71
CA TRP A 139 -16.42 14.28 9.83
C TRP A 139 -17.38 13.45 10.71
N GLU A 140 -16.92 12.28 11.13
CA GLU A 140 -17.61 11.42 12.10
C GLU A 140 -16.82 11.39 13.41
N SER A 141 -17.51 11.26 14.54
CA SER A 141 -16.90 11.31 15.88
C SER A 141 -15.81 10.24 16.12
N THR A 142 -15.79 9.18 15.32
CA THR A 142 -14.75 8.16 15.38
C THR A 142 -13.45 8.54 14.65
N MET A 143 -13.48 9.53 13.77
CA MET A 143 -12.33 10.00 12.99
C MET A 143 -11.45 10.94 13.79
N THR A 144 -10.98 10.52 14.96
CA THR A 144 -10.29 11.45 15.87
C THR A 144 -8.91 11.83 15.38
N ASN A 145 -8.17 10.94 14.70
CA ASN A 145 -6.82 11.26 14.23
C ASN A 145 -6.80 12.43 13.25
N ILE A 146 -7.68 12.44 12.24
CA ILE A 146 -7.68 13.55 11.27
C ILE A 146 -8.10 14.88 11.89
N SER A 147 -8.84 14.88 13.01
CA SER A 147 -9.21 16.10 13.72
C SER A 147 -8.18 16.56 14.76
N THR A 148 -7.37 15.67 15.30
CA THR A 148 -6.35 15.96 16.31
C THR A 148 -4.95 16.10 15.72
N GLU A 149 -4.55 15.15 14.88
CA GLU A 149 -3.24 15.15 14.22
C GLU A 149 -3.27 15.95 12.91
N GLY A 150 -4.46 16.14 12.35
CA GLY A 150 -4.68 16.94 11.15
C GLY A 150 -4.62 16.16 9.85
N VAL A 151 -4.74 16.91 8.77
CA VAL A 151 -4.46 16.45 7.41
C VAL A 151 -2.96 16.27 7.28
N GLN A 152 -2.55 15.08 6.86
CA GLN A 152 -1.14 14.71 6.73
C GLN A 152 -0.80 14.52 5.26
N VAL A 153 0.25 15.18 4.82
CA VAL A 153 0.88 14.99 3.50
C VAL A 153 2.38 14.89 3.73
N GLU A 154 2.99 13.83 3.25
CA GLU A 154 4.42 13.62 3.33
C GLU A 154 4.94 13.26 1.93
N ASP A 155 5.75 14.14 1.37
CA ASP A 155 6.31 13.96 0.03
C ASP A 155 7.84 14.15 0.07
N TYR A 156 8.56 13.09 -0.26
CA TYR A 156 10.01 13.02 -0.14
C TYR A 156 10.67 13.44 -1.46
N HIS A 157 11.64 14.33 -1.37
CA HIS A 157 12.32 14.90 -2.53
C HIS A 157 13.83 14.97 -2.33
N GLN A 158 14.57 14.96 -3.42
CA GLN A 158 16.00 15.23 -3.41
C GLN A 158 16.27 16.62 -3.97
N ILE A 159 17.10 17.38 -3.30
CA ILE A 159 17.50 18.72 -3.75
C ILE A 159 18.47 18.59 -4.92
N VAL A 160 18.15 19.21 -6.07
CA VAL A 160 18.95 19.09 -7.30
C VAL A 160 19.69 20.35 -7.67
N SER A 161 19.36 21.49 -7.06
CA SER A 161 20.10 22.75 -7.25
C SER A 161 19.93 23.68 -6.05
N GLU A 162 20.92 24.56 -5.81
CA GLU A 162 20.90 25.55 -4.72
C GLU A 162 19.76 26.57 -4.83
N ALA A 163 19.16 26.72 -5.99
CA ALA A 163 17.94 27.49 -6.21
C ALA A 163 16.73 26.58 -6.06
N ALA A 164 16.57 25.93 -4.90
CA ALA A 164 15.40 25.18 -4.43
C ALA A 164 14.54 24.51 -5.53
N SER A 165 15.16 23.77 -6.44
CA SER A 165 14.43 22.83 -7.29
C SER A 165 14.40 21.47 -6.60
N ILE A 166 13.23 21.08 -6.10
CA ILE A 166 13.02 19.78 -5.49
C ILE A 166 12.52 18.85 -6.58
N ILE A 167 13.36 17.93 -7.06
CA ILE A 167 12.95 16.83 -7.93
C ILE A 167 12.90 15.58 -7.11
N SER A 168 11.73 15.02 -7.10
CA SER A 168 11.22 13.91 -6.37
C SER A 168 12.04 12.62 -6.47
N SER A 169 12.26 11.95 -5.36
CA SER A 169 12.30 10.50 -5.36
C SER A 169 12.25 9.86 -3.98
N ALA A 170 11.13 9.25 -3.64
CA ALA A 170 11.12 8.04 -2.86
C ALA A 170 10.76 6.93 -3.85
N ASN A 171 11.63 6.63 -4.78
CA ASN A 171 11.38 5.71 -5.88
C ASN A 171 11.69 4.29 -5.41
N PHE A 172 10.76 3.69 -4.68
CA PHE A 172 10.83 2.26 -4.41
C PHE A 172 10.06 1.51 -5.50
N SER A 173 10.64 0.43 -5.99
CA SER A 173 9.98 -0.47 -6.93
C SER A 173 10.13 -1.91 -6.46
N ALA A 174 9.00 -2.60 -6.33
CA ALA A 174 8.92 -4.04 -6.12
C ALA A 174 8.22 -4.66 -7.31
N TYR A 175 8.86 -5.58 -8.00
CA TYR A 175 8.27 -6.17 -9.19
C TYR A 175 8.79 -7.57 -9.50
N LYS A 176 8.01 -8.31 -10.28
CA LYS A 176 8.32 -9.67 -10.72
C LYS A 176 8.52 -10.61 -9.52
N ILE A 177 7.51 -10.65 -8.65
CA ILE A 177 7.52 -11.41 -7.41
C ILE A 177 6.36 -12.40 -7.41
N ASN A 178 6.64 -13.66 -7.09
CA ASN A 178 5.64 -14.65 -6.73
C ASN A 178 5.63 -14.80 -5.21
N ILE A 179 4.46 -14.73 -4.61
CA ILE A 179 4.23 -14.99 -3.19
C ILE A 179 3.47 -16.31 -3.12
N THR A 180 4.01 -17.31 -2.46
CA THR A 180 3.48 -18.67 -2.41
C THR A 180 3.43 -19.16 -0.97
N GLY A 181 2.83 -20.32 -0.77
CA GLY A 181 2.74 -20.97 0.53
C GLY A 181 1.46 -20.64 1.28
N ASN A 182 1.49 -20.71 2.59
CA ASN A 182 0.32 -20.48 3.41
C ASN A 182 -0.12 -19.03 3.40
N ARG A 183 -1.43 -18.85 3.47
CA ARG A 183 -2.08 -17.56 3.56
C ARG A 183 -1.67 -16.82 4.84
N GLY A 184 -1.26 -15.58 4.71
CA GLY A 184 -0.94 -14.67 5.79
C GLY A 184 -1.76 -13.39 5.73
N HIS A 185 -1.22 -12.31 6.32
CA HIS A 185 -1.97 -11.07 6.50
C HIS A 185 -1.94 -10.15 5.26
N SER A 186 -0.78 -9.88 4.70
CA SER A 186 -0.64 -8.90 3.61
C SER A 186 0.51 -9.29 2.69
N ALA A 187 0.31 -9.07 1.39
CA ALA A 187 1.33 -9.37 0.38
C ALA A 187 2.46 -8.32 0.39
N ILE A 188 2.22 -7.16 -0.18
CA ILE A 188 3.17 -6.03 -0.21
C ILE A 188 2.44 -4.76 0.17
N ARG A 189 3.00 -4.00 1.11
CA ARG A 189 2.42 -2.74 1.56
C ARG A 189 3.41 -1.57 1.44
N SER A 190 2.94 -0.49 0.83
CA SER A 190 3.58 0.82 0.88
C SER A 190 3.05 1.59 2.08
N GLN A 191 3.92 1.97 2.99
CA GLN A 191 3.53 2.64 4.23
C GLN A 191 4.27 3.95 4.40
N GLY A 192 3.54 5.08 4.52
CA GLY A 192 4.13 6.40 4.69
C GLY A 192 5.18 6.73 3.63
N SER A 193 4.95 6.34 2.39
CA SER A 193 5.93 6.44 1.31
C SER A 193 5.35 7.18 0.12
N SER A 194 6.18 7.84 -0.64
CA SER A 194 5.74 8.49 -1.87
C SER A 194 6.30 7.81 -3.12
N ARG A 195 5.48 7.76 -4.19
CA ARG A 195 5.85 7.25 -5.52
C ARG A 195 6.43 5.83 -5.52
N VAL A 196 5.68 4.89 -4.96
CA VAL A 196 6.02 3.46 -4.94
C VAL A 196 5.42 2.77 -6.16
N PHE A 197 6.19 1.93 -6.82
CA PHE A 197 5.72 1.06 -7.88
C PHE A 197 5.73 -0.40 -7.41
N ILE A 198 4.56 -1.04 -7.41
CA ILE A 198 4.39 -2.47 -7.17
C ILE A 198 3.85 -3.06 -8.47
N GLY A 199 4.64 -3.87 -9.15
CA GLY A 199 4.27 -4.31 -10.49
C GLY A 199 4.56 -5.77 -10.79
N ALA A 200 3.71 -6.43 -11.57
CA ALA A 200 3.89 -7.83 -11.94
C ALA A 200 4.18 -8.71 -10.71
N VAL A 201 3.31 -8.62 -9.71
CA VAL A 201 3.33 -9.44 -8.50
C VAL A 201 2.20 -10.45 -8.58
N ARG A 202 2.46 -11.70 -8.24
CA ARG A 202 1.46 -12.76 -8.16
C ARG A 202 1.38 -13.26 -6.72
N ASP A 203 0.23 -13.06 -6.11
CA ASP A 203 -0.10 -13.67 -4.83
C ASP A 203 -0.81 -15.00 -5.08
N CYS A 204 -0.04 -16.07 -4.94
CA CYS A 204 -0.48 -17.45 -5.15
C CYS A 204 -0.62 -18.20 -3.80
N THR A 205 -0.74 -17.48 -2.70
CA THR A 205 -0.93 -18.09 -1.39
C THR A 205 -2.33 -18.67 -1.23
N ASP A 206 -2.45 -19.73 -0.44
CA ASP A 206 -3.70 -20.44 -0.23
C ASP A 206 -3.75 -21.07 1.18
N GLY A 207 -4.88 -21.63 1.55
CA GLY A 207 -5.05 -22.34 2.81
C GLY A 207 -5.73 -21.54 3.91
N PRO A 208 -5.67 -22.02 5.17
CA PRO A 208 -6.24 -21.31 6.30
C PRO A 208 -5.42 -20.06 6.62
N LEU A 209 -6.12 -18.99 6.97
CA LEU A 209 -5.48 -17.85 7.60
C LEU A 209 -5.18 -18.25 9.04
N ALA A 210 -3.94 -18.03 9.50
CA ALA A 210 -3.43 -18.37 10.81
C ALA A 210 -4.47 -18.57 11.95
N ASP A 211 -4.12 -18.91 13.14
CA ASP A 211 -5.01 -19.35 14.23
C ASP A 211 -6.24 -18.46 14.50
N GLN A 212 -6.17 -17.18 14.14
CA GLN A 212 -7.28 -16.24 14.35
C GLN A 212 -8.46 -16.46 13.39
N TYR A 213 -8.18 -16.93 12.17
CA TYR A 213 -9.18 -17.17 11.13
C TYR A 213 -8.92 -18.54 10.46
N PRO A 214 -9.24 -19.65 11.14
CA PRO A 214 -8.82 -20.98 10.70
C PRO A 214 -9.59 -21.52 9.48
N THR A 215 -10.35 -20.68 8.78
CA THR A 215 -11.13 -21.12 7.62
C THR A 215 -10.24 -21.30 6.41
N PHE A 216 -10.16 -22.53 5.91
CA PHE A 216 -9.51 -22.84 4.65
C PHE A 216 -10.30 -22.27 3.48
N GLN A 217 -9.61 -21.60 2.58
CA GLN A 217 -10.18 -21.09 1.33
C GLN A 217 -9.23 -21.35 0.18
N THR A 218 -9.74 -21.97 -0.87
CA THR A 218 -9.00 -22.19 -2.11
C THR A 218 -8.95 -20.89 -2.93
N ASN A 219 -7.82 -20.58 -3.52
CA ASN A 219 -7.55 -19.34 -4.25
C ASN A 219 -7.77 -18.08 -3.42
N ALA A 220 -7.53 -18.15 -2.14
CA ALA A 220 -7.81 -17.03 -1.25
C ALA A 220 -6.83 -15.86 -1.40
N GLY A 221 -5.55 -16.14 -1.60
CA GLY A 221 -4.48 -15.16 -1.52
C GLY A 221 -4.20 -14.69 -0.09
N GLN A 222 -3.36 -13.71 0.09
CA GLN A 222 -3.18 -13.02 1.37
C GLN A 222 -4.49 -12.35 1.80
N TYR A 223 -4.72 -12.20 3.11
CA TYR A 223 -5.95 -11.58 3.62
C TYR A 223 -6.16 -10.15 3.07
N HIS A 224 -5.09 -9.37 3.00
CA HIS A 224 -5.01 -8.13 2.26
C HIS A 224 -4.04 -8.33 1.09
N ALA A 225 -4.44 -7.99 -0.09
CA ALA A 225 -3.58 -7.97 -1.27
C ALA A 225 -2.49 -6.89 -1.15
N CYS A 226 -1.95 -6.41 -2.25
CA CYS A 226 -1.06 -5.25 -2.23
C CYS A 226 -1.81 -4.00 -1.77
N GLY A 227 -1.13 -3.11 -1.04
CA GLY A 227 -1.82 -1.99 -0.44
C GLY A 227 -0.96 -0.78 -0.08
N VAL A 228 -1.65 0.21 0.45
CA VAL A 228 -1.11 1.47 0.94
C VAL A 228 -1.58 1.75 2.36
N SER A 229 -0.79 2.45 3.15
CA SER A 229 -1.17 2.88 4.49
C SER A 229 -0.43 4.14 4.92
N LYS A 230 -0.90 4.77 5.98
CA LYS A 230 -0.39 6.06 6.47
C LYS A 230 -0.43 7.12 5.35
N PRO A 231 0.21 8.25 5.41
CA PRO A 231 0.13 9.25 4.34
C PRO A 231 0.92 8.85 3.08
N SER A 232 0.78 7.59 2.62
CA SER A 232 1.34 7.16 1.34
C SER A 232 0.75 7.95 0.18
N MET A 233 1.58 8.38 -0.76
CA MET A 233 1.17 9.19 -1.89
C MET A 233 1.79 8.73 -3.20
N GLY A 234 0.99 8.69 -4.27
CA GLY A 234 1.47 8.38 -5.63
C GLY A 234 1.90 6.93 -5.81
N ALA A 235 1.29 6.00 -5.12
CA ALA A 235 1.54 4.58 -5.31
C ALA A 235 0.87 4.07 -6.60
N VAL A 236 1.57 3.20 -7.32
CA VAL A 236 1.05 2.47 -8.49
C VAL A 236 1.12 0.98 -8.21
N ILE A 237 -0.03 0.32 -8.26
CA ILE A 237 -0.18 -1.14 -8.19
C ILE A 237 -0.57 -1.59 -9.60
N TRP A 238 0.40 -2.17 -10.32
CA TRP A 238 0.29 -2.41 -11.75
C TRP A 238 0.42 -3.90 -12.10
N ARG A 239 -0.59 -4.44 -12.80
CA ARG A 239 -0.62 -5.84 -13.25
C ARG A 239 -0.32 -6.83 -12.13
N VAL A 240 -0.91 -6.59 -10.96
CA VAL A 240 -0.81 -7.47 -9.80
C VAL A 240 -1.98 -8.43 -9.82
N THR A 241 -1.73 -9.70 -9.51
CA THR A 241 -2.77 -10.70 -9.29
C THR A 241 -2.82 -11.11 -7.83
N TRP A 242 -4.03 -11.30 -7.31
CA TRP A 242 -4.28 -11.78 -5.95
C TRP A 242 -5.51 -12.69 -5.88
N GLY A 243 -5.70 -13.35 -4.76
CA GLY A 243 -6.74 -14.34 -4.60
C GLY A 243 -8.16 -13.78 -4.52
N ASP A 244 -9.13 -14.67 -4.64
CA ASP A 244 -10.56 -14.35 -4.77
C ASP A 244 -11.16 -13.72 -3.52
N ASP A 245 -10.60 -14.02 -2.33
CA ASP A 245 -11.08 -13.53 -1.02
C ASP A 245 -10.26 -12.36 -0.50
N ALA A 246 -9.66 -11.61 -1.37
CA ALA A 246 -8.85 -10.45 -1.05
C ALA A 246 -9.39 -9.16 -1.70
N CYS A 247 -8.76 -8.07 -1.40
CA CYS A 247 -8.91 -6.78 -2.07
C CYS A 247 -7.61 -6.02 -1.91
N PHE A 248 -7.34 -5.04 -2.78
CA PHE A 248 -6.29 -4.08 -2.47
C PHE A 248 -6.59 -3.47 -1.10
N GLU A 249 -5.56 -3.20 -0.33
CA GLU A 249 -5.74 -2.60 0.98
C GLU A 249 -5.41 -1.11 0.97
N SER A 250 -6.32 -0.32 1.50
CA SER A 250 -6.02 1.02 1.94
C SER A 250 -6.22 1.06 3.46
N HIS A 251 -5.09 0.95 4.19
CA HIS A 251 -5.10 0.62 5.63
C HIS A 251 -5.28 1.85 6.51
N ALA A 252 -5.95 2.90 6.12
CA ALA A 252 -5.95 4.14 6.90
C ALA A 252 -4.47 4.63 7.10
N THR A 253 -4.12 5.56 7.57
CA THR A 253 -4.36 6.93 7.86
C THR A 253 -4.02 7.78 6.62
N GLN A 254 -5.01 8.25 5.92
CA GLN A 254 -4.88 9.26 4.85
C GLN A 254 -3.99 8.93 3.62
N PRO A 255 -3.88 7.68 3.11
CA PRO A 255 -3.28 7.47 1.80
C PRO A 255 -4.00 8.29 0.73
N ARG A 256 -3.30 8.69 -0.32
CA ARG A 256 -3.87 9.45 -1.45
C ARG A 256 -3.15 9.19 -2.76
N ALA A 257 -3.79 9.55 -3.87
CA ALA A 257 -3.24 9.46 -5.21
C ALA A 257 -2.68 8.05 -5.52
N THR A 258 -3.49 7.02 -5.31
CA THR A 258 -3.15 5.62 -5.59
C THR A 258 -3.78 5.19 -6.92
N LEU A 259 -3.01 4.53 -7.76
CA LEU A 259 -3.47 3.92 -9.00
C LEU A 259 -3.44 2.39 -8.89
N ILE A 260 -4.60 1.76 -9.03
CA ILE A 260 -4.77 0.32 -9.22
C ILE A 260 -4.96 0.10 -10.72
N ASP A 261 -3.98 -0.47 -11.40
CA ASP A 261 -3.91 -0.48 -12.85
C ASP A 261 -3.80 -1.88 -13.44
N ASN A 262 -4.82 -2.31 -14.15
CA ASN A 262 -4.86 -3.59 -14.85
C ASN A 262 -4.54 -4.80 -13.94
N CYS A 263 -5.09 -4.77 -12.74
CA CYS A 263 -4.94 -5.82 -11.74
C CYS A 263 -6.05 -6.87 -11.85
N THR A 264 -5.82 -8.06 -11.30
CA THR A 264 -6.78 -9.17 -11.31
C THR A 264 -6.87 -9.80 -9.93
N GLY A 265 -8.08 -10.04 -9.43
CA GLY A 265 -8.30 -10.74 -8.17
C GLY A 265 -9.62 -10.39 -7.51
N GLY A 266 -9.81 -10.82 -6.29
CA GLY A 266 -11.00 -10.50 -5.51
C GLY A 266 -11.15 -9.01 -5.30
N PHE A 267 -12.39 -8.54 -5.28
CA PHE A 267 -12.75 -7.17 -4.93
C PHE A 267 -13.77 -7.22 -3.80
N VAL A 268 -13.31 -7.71 -2.65
CA VAL A 268 -14.16 -8.03 -1.52
C VAL A 268 -14.33 -6.79 -0.64
N GLN A 269 -15.56 -6.34 -0.50
CA GLN A 269 -15.89 -5.18 0.33
C GLN A 269 -15.44 -5.40 1.78
N SER A 270 -15.03 -4.32 2.42
CA SER A 270 -14.61 -4.29 3.84
C SER A 270 -13.32 -5.05 4.18
N LYS A 271 -12.46 -5.30 3.20
CA LYS A 271 -11.10 -5.81 3.43
C LYS A 271 -10.08 -4.68 3.73
N GLN A 272 -10.55 -3.53 4.21
CA GLN A 272 -9.70 -2.44 4.67
C GLN A 272 -9.39 -2.57 6.15
N GLY A 273 -8.22 -2.11 6.57
CA GLY A 273 -7.75 -2.18 7.95
C GLY A 273 -7.64 -0.82 8.64
N GLY A 274 -6.95 -0.82 9.75
CA GLY A 274 -6.75 0.34 10.63
C GLY A 274 -7.77 0.43 11.75
N ASP A 275 -7.50 1.27 12.73
CA ASP A 275 -8.43 1.55 13.81
C ASP A 275 -9.50 2.56 13.40
N ALA A 276 -10.63 2.54 14.10
CA ALA A 276 -11.76 3.42 13.80
C ALA A 276 -11.40 4.92 13.86
N ASN A 277 -10.45 5.28 14.72
CA ASN A 277 -9.96 6.65 14.84
C ASN A 277 -9.05 7.09 13.69
N GLN A 278 -8.53 6.13 12.90
CA GLN A 278 -7.58 6.36 11.82
C GLN A 278 -8.22 6.53 10.44
N VAL A 279 -9.51 6.26 10.31
CA VAL A 279 -10.22 6.49 9.03
C VAL A 279 -10.27 7.99 8.70
N PRO A 280 -10.35 8.39 7.43
CA PRO A 280 -10.64 7.57 6.23
C PRO A 280 -9.50 6.62 5.85
N ASN A 281 -9.89 5.52 5.19
CA ASN A 281 -8.93 4.56 4.65
C ASN A 281 -8.17 5.13 3.45
N HIS A 282 -8.81 5.97 2.65
CA HIS A 282 -8.19 6.66 1.53
C HIS A 282 -8.82 8.03 1.33
N LEU A 283 -7.99 9.04 1.16
CA LEU A 283 -8.39 10.36 0.74
C LEU A 283 -8.50 10.45 -0.80
N ASN A 284 -8.32 11.62 -1.35
CA ASN A 284 -8.54 11.90 -2.76
C ASN A 284 -7.63 11.11 -3.72
N ASP A 285 -8.10 11.01 -4.96
CA ASP A 285 -7.38 10.53 -6.14
C ASP A 285 -7.02 9.02 -6.10
N LEU A 286 -7.90 8.19 -5.52
CA LEU A 286 -7.90 6.76 -5.83
C LEU A 286 -8.42 6.57 -7.25
N THR A 287 -7.63 5.91 -8.09
CA THR A 287 -8.01 5.55 -9.46
C THR A 287 -7.90 4.05 -9.65
N ILE A 288 -8.95 3.45 -10.16
CA ILE A 288 -9.01 2.03 -10.53
C ILE A 288 -9.23 1.95 -12.03
N TRP A 289 -8.26 1.37 -12.72
CA TRP A 289 -8.25 1.26 -14.17
C TRP A 289 -8.15 -0.20 -14.61
N ASN A 290 -9.11 -0.67 -15.39
CA ASN A 290 -9.16 -2.03 -15.92
C ASN A 290 -8.94 -3.13 -14.86
N MET A 291 -9.55 -2.99 -13.70
CA MET A 291 -9.54 -4.04 -12.68
C MET A 291 -10.43 -5.20 -13.12
N CYS A 292 -9.85 -6.38 -13.25
CA CYS A 292 -10.58 -7.62 -13.48
C CYS A 292 -10.91 -8.28 -12.14
N ALA A 293 -12.13 -8.08 -11.64
CA ALA A 293 -12.58 -8.70 -10.40
C ALA A 293 -12.91 -10.17 -10.63
N THR A 294 -12.27 -11.07 -9.89
CA THR A 294 -12.62 -12.52 -9.92
C THR A 294 -13.81 -12.82 -9.02
N LYS A 295 -13.98 -12.03 -7.95
CA LYS A 295 -15.10 -12.13 -7.02
C LYS A 295 -15.40 -10.78 -6.39
N THR A 296 -16.67 -10.49 -6.19
CA THR A 296 -17.15 -9.34 -5.40
C THR A 296 -18.06 -9.87 -4.30
N ALA A 297 -17.76 -9.52 -3.06
CA ALA A 297 -18.49 -10.02 -1.90
C ALA A 297 -18.32 -9.09 -0.69
N VAL A 298 -19.10 -9.29 0.34
CA VAL A 298 -18.82 -8.76 1.67
C VAL A 298 -17.71 -9.57 2.34
N ASN A 299 -17.14 -9.03 3.40
CA ASN A 299 -16.09 -9.69 4.16
C ASN A 299 -16.46 -11.16 4.47
N GLY A 300 -15.51 -12.08 4.29
CA GLY A 300 -15.71 -13.50 4.52
C GLY A 300 -16.38 -14.27 3.38
N GLY A 301 -16.54 -13.67 2.21
CA GLY A 301 -17.01 -14.36 1.00
C GLY A 301 -18.52 -14.42 0.83
N GLY A 302 -19.30 -13.69 1.65
CA GLY A 302 -20.73 -13.49 1.45
C GLY A 302 -21.02 -12.68 0.19
N THR A 303 -22.31 -12.56 -0.18
CA THR A 303 -22.75 -11.69 -1.26
C THR A 303 -22.71 -10.21 -0.85
N LEU A 304 -22.66 -9.32 -1.82
CA LEU A 304 -22.90 -7.89 -1.57
C LEU A 304 -24.25 -7.67 -0.87
N PRO A 305 -24.46 -6.53 -0.20
CA PRO A 305 -25.74 -6.19 0.42
C PRO A 305 -26.93 -6.42 -0.51
N GLY A 306 -28.13 -6.54 0.03
CA GLY A 306 -29.33 -7.00 -0.70
C GLY A 306 -29.71 -6.21 -1.94
N ASN A 307 -29.20 -4.98 -2.12
CA ASN A 307 -29.34 -4.20 -3.34
C ASN A 307 -28.25 -4.53 -4.39
N GLY A 308 -27.28 -5.38 -4.05
CA GLY A 308 -26.16 -5.74 -4.92
C GLY A 308 -25.14 -4.61 -5.15
N GLU A 309 -25.21 -3.54 -4.39
CA GLU A 309 -24.34 -2.38 -4.54
C GLU A 309 -23.13 -2.47 -3.63
N PHE A 310 -21.99 -2.09 -4.17
CA PHE A 310 -20.73 -1.93 -3.46
C PHE A 310 -20.58 -0.46 -3.04
N ASP A 311 -20.48 -0.21 -1.73
CA ASP A 311 -20.34 1.14 -1.24
C ASP A 311 -18.90 1.47 -0.80
N TRP A 312 -18.45 2.68 -1.12
CA TRP A 312 -17.11 3.17 -0.84
C TRP A 312 -17.00 3.86 0.52
N TRP A 313 -18.12 4.32 1.03
CA TRP A 313 -18.20 4.99 2.32
C TRP A 313 -19.30 4.34 3.13
N ARG A 314 -18.98 3.26 3.82
CA ARG A 314 -19.94 2.47 4.57
C ARG A 314 -20.22 3.09 5.92
N MET A 315 -21.38 3.70 6.08
CA MET A 315 -21.83 4.25 7.34
C MET A 315 -21.93 3.18 8.43
N GLY A 316 -21.52 3.53 9.65
CA GLY A 316 -21.53 2.62 10.79
C GLY A 316 -20.50 1.49 10.75
N TRP A 317 -19.68 1.43 9.70
CA TRP A 317 -18.59 0.46 9.57
C TRP A 317 -17.23 1.15 9.71
N LYS A 318 -16.41 0.68 10.63
CA LYS A 318 -15.19 1.39 11.00
C LYS A 318 -14.04 1.33 9.98
N TYR A 319 -14.08 0.37 9.05
CA TYR A 319 -12.93 0.09 8.18
C TYR A 319 -13.14 0.38 6.70
N TRP A 320 -14.26 0.94 6.30
CA TRP A 320 -14.54 1.15 4.89
C TRP A 320 -15.03 2.55 4.64
N LYS A 321 -14.08 3.48 4.56
CA LYS A 321 -14.31 4.90 4.32
C LYS A 321 -13.26 5.41 3.34
N ILE A 322 -13.59 5.29 2.07
CA ILE A 322 -12.77 5.71 0.94
C ILE A 322 -13.50 6.83 0.24
N LEU A 323 -12.83 7.97 0.03
CA LEU A 323 -13.41 9.07 -0.74
C LEU A 323 -13.68 8.66 -2.18
N PRO A 324 -14.64 9.30 -2.86
CA PRO A 324 -15.11 8.88 -4.17
C PRO A 324 -13.99 8.64 -5.17
N PRO A 325 -13.76 7.38 -5.59
CA PRO A 325 -12.72 7.03 -6.55
C PRO A 325 -13.15 7.34 -8.00
N VAL A 326 -12.16 7.33 -8.88
CA VAL A 326 -12.35 7.17 -10.33
C VAL A 326 -12.25 5.68 -10.65
N VAL A 327 -13.28 5.11 -11.27
CA VAL A 327 -13.32 3.71 -11.69
C VAL A 327 -13.60 3.67 -13.19
N VAL A 328 -12.70 3.06 -13.95
CA VAL A 328 -12.81 2.95 -15.41
C VAL A 328 -12.46 1.54 -15.87
N GLY A 329 -13.33 0.93 -16.65
CA GLY A 329 -13.09 -0.40 -17.21
C GLY A 329 -13.09 -1.53 -16.17
N PHE A 330 -13.75 -1.36 -15.04
CA PHE A 330 -13.93 -2.43 -14.05
C PHE A 330 -14.74 -3.56 -14.67
N HIS A 331 -14.23 -4.79 -14.64
CA HIS A 331 -14.87 -5.91 -15.32
C HIS A 331 -14.64 -7.24 -14.60
N GLY A 332 -15.12 -8.35 -15.16
CA GLY A 332 -15.10 -9.68 -14.57
C GLY A 332 -16.35 -9.94 -13.73
N ALA A 333 -16.21 -10.18 -12.43
CA ALA A 333 -17.37 -10.33 -11.55
C ALA A 333 -18.20 -9.05 -11.53
N SER A 334 -19.51 -9.21 -11.70
CA SER A 334 -20.42 -8.07 -11.78
C SER A 334 -20.49 -7.32 -10.46
N VAL A 335 -20.40 -6.01 -10.52
CA VAL A 335 -20.57 -5.10 -9.39
C VAL A 335 -21.28 -3.84 -9.84
N LYS A 336 -22.14 -3.31 -8.98
CA LYS A 336 -22.74 -2.00 -9.13
C LYS A 336 -22.23 -1.13 -7.99
N PHE A 337 -21.62 0.00 -8.32
CA PHE A 337 -21.16 0.97 -7.32
C PHE A 337 -22.31 1.93 -6.94
N VAL A 338 -22.34 2.33 -5.67
CA VAL A 338 -23.23 3.41 -5.24
C VAL A 338 -22.84 4.69 -5.97
N LYS A 339 -23.73 5.20 -6.80
CA LYS A 339 -23.45 6.27 -7.77
C LYS A 339 -22.90 7.55 -7.13
N GLU A 340 -23.45 7.92 -6.00
CA GLU A 340 -23.06 9.13 -5.25
C GLU A 340 -21.70 9.00 -4.56
N GLN A 341 -21.15 7.79 -4.52
CA GLN A 341 -19.89 7.47 -3.87
C GLN A 341 -18.73 7.23 -4.84
N VAL A 342 -18.92 7.48 -6.12
CA VAL A 342 -17.88 7.44 -7.15
C VAL A 342 -17.76 8.79 -7.83
N LYS A 343 -16.53 9.23 -8.10
CA LYS A 343 -16.26 10.43 -8.87
C LYS A 343 -16.53 10.22 -10.35
N LEU A 344 -16.22 9.02 -10.83
CA LEU A 344 -16.51 8.54 -12.18
C LEU A 344 -16.65 7.01 -12.12
N ASP A 345 -17.66 6.47 -12.77
CA ASP A 345 -17.82 5.05 -13.09
C ASP A 345 -18.09 4.94 -14.59
N GLU A 346 -17.07 4.50 -15.33
CA GLU A 346 -17.11 4.43 -16.78
C GLU A 346 -16.76 3.04 -17.27
N SER A 347 -17.51 2.55 -18.24
CA SER A 347 -17.32 1.23 -18.87
C SER A 347 -17.31 0.07 -17.87
N ASN A 348 -18.16 0.14 -16.84
CA ASN A 348 -18.34 -0.94 -15.88
C ASN A 348 -18.89 -2.19 -16.59
N GLY A 349 -18.18 -3.30 -16.46
CA GLY A 349 -18.41 -4.57 -17.14
C GLY A 349 -17.54 -4.80 -18.38
N ILE A 350 -16.84 -3.79 -18.89
CA ILE A 350 -16.07 -3.86 -20.14
C ILE A 350 -14.71 -3.21 -19.99
N PRO A 351 -13.60 -3.94 -20.26
CA PRO A 351 -12.28 -3.31 -20.23
C PRO A 351 -12.14 -2.24 -21.31
N VAL A 352 -11.29 -1.25 -21.06
CA VAL A 352 -11.06 -0.11 -21.95
C VAL A 352 -9.63 -0.03 -22.48
N GLU A 353 -9.45 0.72 -23.56
CA GLU A 353 -8.12 1.16 -24.00
C GLU A 353 -7.84 2.60 -23.53
N PRO A 354 -6.57 2.92 -23.17
CA PRO A 354 -5.42 2.01 -23.13
C PRO A 354 -5.55 0.96 -22.03
N GLN A 355 -5.05 -0.24 -22.28
CA GLN A 355 -5.13 -1.36 -21.32
C GLN A 355 -4.54 -0.98 -19.94
N SER A 356 -3.50 -0.15 -19.92
CA SER A 356 -2.89 0.37 -18.70
C SER A 356 -2.78 1.89 -18.76
N LEU A 357 -3.35 2.55 -17.77
CA LEU A 357 -3.25 4.01 -17.63
C LEU A 357 -1.81 4.43 -17.31
N TYR A 358 -1.12 3.68 -16.46
CA TYR A 358 0.28 3.97 -16.09
C TYR A 358 1.20 3.95 -17.31
N GLU A 359 1.06 2.94 -18.16
CA GLU A 359 1.85 2.84 -19.39
C GLU A 359 1.54 4.00 -20.36
N ALA A 360 0.26 4.37 -20.49
CA ALA A 360 -0.15 5.50 -21.32
C ALA A 360 0.41 6.83 -20.81
N GLN A 361 0.39 7.04 -19.49
CA GLN A 361 0.97 8.22 -18.84
C GLN A 361 2.50 8.28 -19.05
N LEU A 362 3.20 7.15 -18.91
CA LEU A 362 4.63 7.07 -19.18
C LEU A 362 4.94 7.37 -20.65
N LYS A 363 4.19 6.77 -21.57
CA LYS A 363 4.33 7.03 -23.01
C LYS A 363 4.11 8.51 -23.34
N HIS A 364 3.09 9.12 -22.76
CA HIS A 364 2.81 10.54 -22.96
C HIS A 364 3.95 11.43 -22.42
N ARG A 365 4.47 11.12 -21.24
CA ARG A 365 5.53 11.91 -20.58
C ARG A 365 6.92 11.69 -21.18
N LEU A 366 7.24 10.46 -21.58
CA LEU A 366 8.60 10.06 -22.00
C LEU A 366 8.71 9.82 -23.52
N GLY A 367 7.61 9.93 -24.26
CA GLY A 367 7.53 9.59 -25.68
C GLY A 367 7.45 8.08 -25.97
N THR A 368 7.79 7.24 -24.99
CA THR A 368 7.77 5.77 -25.13
C THR A 368 7.50 5.10 -23.78
N VAL A 369 7.02 3.86 -23.83
CA VAL A 369 6.98 2.99 -22.64
C VAL A 369 8.40 2.44 -22.41
N PRO A 370 8.99 2.58 -21.23
CA PRO A 370 10.32 2.08 -20.93
C PRO A 370 10.47 0.57 -21.21
N ALA A 371 11.62 0.18 -21.76
CA ALA A 371 11.88 -1.22 -22.15
C ALA A 371 11.76 -2.19 -20.95
N TRP A 372 12.21 -1.77 -19.77
CA TRP A 372 12.10 -2.59 -18.57
C TRP A 372 10.65 -2.88 -18.19
N LEU A 373 9.74 -1.93 -18.36
CA LEU A 373 8.32 -2.13 -18.07
C LEU A 373 7.66 -3.06 -19.10
N ASN A 374 8.05 -2.93 -20.38
CA ASN A 374 7.60 -3.87 -21.42
C ASN A 374 8.05 -5.32 -21.14
N ALA A 375 9.25 -5.50 -20.59
CA ALA A 375 9.75 -6.82 -20.23
C ALA A 375 8.94 -7.44 -19.06
N LEU A 376 8.37 -6.62 -18.16
CA LEU A 376 7.53 -7.14 -17.08
C LEU A 376 6.16 -7.64 -17.52
N LYS A 377 5.67 -7.24 -18.70
CA LYS A 377 4.37 -7.70 -19.23
C LYS A 377 4.35 -9.20 -19.53
N GLN A 378 5.51 -9.80 -19.69
CA GLN A 378 5.65 -11.22 -20.02
C GLN A 378 5.69 -12.12 -18.76
N PHE A 379 5.66 -11.52 -17.58
CA PHE A 379 5.67 -12.23 -16.29
C PHE A 379 4.25 -12.71 -15.85
#